data_3cedea471822094fe7ddf2d8baf3ee26
#
_entry.id   3cedea471822094fe7ddf2d8baf3ee26
#
_cell.length_a   1.000
_cell.length_b   1.000
_cell.length_c   1.000
_cell.angle_alpha   90.00
_cell.angle_beta   90.00
_cell.angle_gamma   90.00
#
_symmetry.space_group_name_H-M   'P 1'
#
loop_
_entity.id
_entity.type
_entity.pdbx_description
1 polymer ?
#
loop_
_entity_poly.entity_id
_entity_poly.type
_entity_poly.pdbx_seq_one_letter_code
_entity_poly.pdbx_strand_id
1 'polypeptide(L)'
;MKESGQVVLFRFPLTDLAEGKLRPALLINEAPGPYDDWLICMVSSQLHQQIEGFDELIEEGDSDFQKSGLKKTSVVRISRLAVVEGDVLEGRIGRINSDRMQRTQRRLADWIGRSQSGAAESA
;
A
#
# COMPACT_ATOMS: atom_id res chain seq x y z
N MET A 1 -3.30 17.72 2.59
CA MET A 1 -3.60 16.94 3.80
C MET A 1 -3.58 15.46 3.46
N LYS A 2 -2.98 14.64 4.31
CA LYS A 2 -2.88 13.20 4.07
C LYS A 2 -4.18 12.50 4.41
N GLU A 3 -4.58 11.56 3.57
CA GLU A 3 -5.82 10.80 3.76
C GLU A 3 -5.64 9.37 3.24
N SER A 4 -6.37 8.44 3.83
CA SER A 4 -6.43 7.07 3.34
C SER A 4 -6.85 7.05 1.87
N GLY A 5 -6.20 6.21 1.08
CA GLY A 5 -6.49 6.10 -0.35
C GLY A 5 -5.64 6.97 -1.25
N GLN A 6 -4.85 7.86 -0.69
CA GLN A 6 -3.92 8.65 -1.50
C GLN A 6 -2.74 7.79 -1.93
N VAL A 7 -2.30 8.01 -3.16
CA VAL A 7 -1.06 7.43 -3.68
C VAL A 7 0.02 8.47 -3.50
N VAL A 8 1.06 8.10 -2.78
CA VAL A 8 2.14 9.00 -2.40
C VAL A 8 3.46 8.45 -2.91
N LEU A 9 4.49 9.27 -2.87
CA LEU A 9 5.84 8.83 -3.20
C LEU A 9 6.63 8.64 -1.92
N PHE A 10 7.32 7.53 -1.86
CA PHE A 10 8.13 7.16 -0.71
C PHE A 10 9.44 6.55 -1.20
N ARG A 11 10.53 6.94 -0.57
CA ARG A 11 11.85 6.43 -0.93
C ARG A 11 12.13 5.19 -0.10
N PHE A 12 11.84 4.04 -0.68
CA PHE A 12 12.07 2.77 0.00
C PHE A 12 13.56 2.54 0.17
N PRO A 13 13.98 2.19 1.39
CA PRO A 13 15.39 1.83 1.59
C PRO A 13 15.69 0.53 0.85
N LEU A 14 16.85 0.45 0.28
CA LEU A 14 17.32 -0.73 -0.41
C LEU A 14 18.23 -1.53 0.51
N THR A 15 18.20 -2.83 0.34
CA THR A 15 19.05 -3.71 1.15
C THR A 15 20.49 -3.73 0.63
N ASP A 16 20.71 -3.29 -0.58
CA ASP A 16 22.06 -3.16 -1.13
C ASP A 16 22.56 -1.73 -0.90
N LEU A 17 23.70 -1.40 -1.45
CA LEU A 17 24.34 -0.11 -1.23
C LEU A 17 23.78 1.00 -2.14
N ALA A 18 22.81 0.70 -2.97
CA ALA A 18 22.21 1.69 -3.84
C ALA A 18 21.29 2.61 -3.04
N GLU A 19 21.16 3.85 -3.52
CA GLU A 19 20.22 4.78 -2.92
C GLU A 19 18.79 4.30 -3.09
N GLY A 20 17.95 4.56 -2.11
CA GLY A 20 16.55 4.25 -2.18
C GLY A 20 15.87 4.94 -3.34
N LYS A 21 15.09 4.20 -4.12
CA LYS A 21 14.35 4.77 -5.23
C LYS A 21 13.02 5.31 -4.76
N LEU A 22 12.61 6.41 -5.37
CA LEU A 22 11.31 6.99 -5.12
C LEU A 22 10.26 6.12 -5.79
N ARG A 23 9.34 5.57 -5.01
CA ARG A 23 8.33 4.63 -5.50
C ARG A 23 6.95 5.00 -4.97
N PRO A 24 5.89 4.63 -5.70
CA PRO A 24 4.55 4.86 -5.19
C PRO A 24 4.25 3.96 -4.00
N ALA A 25 3.46 4.50 -3.10
CA ALA A 25 2.91 3.78 -1.96
C ALA A 25 1.47 4.23 -1.75
N LEU A 26 0.67 3.38 -1.14
CA LEU A 26 -0.70 3.70 -0.82
C LEU A 26 -0.80 4.04 0.66
N LEU A 27 -1.38 5.19 0.98
CA LEU A 27 -1.71 5.53 2.36
C LEU A 27 -2.91 4.71 2.80
N ILE A 28 -2.70 3.86 3.79
CA ILE A 28 -3.77 2.99 4.27
C ILE A 28 -4.54 3.65 5.39
N ASN A 29 -3.82 4.14 6.39
CA ASN A 29 -4.46 4.80 7.51
C ASN A 29 -3.42 5.53 8.37
N GLU A 30 -3.89 6.50 9.10
CA GLU A 30 -3.09 7.16 10.11
C GLU A 30 -2.89 6.21 11.30
N ALA A 31 -1.68 6.14 11.83
CA ALA A 31 -1.43 5.34 13.01
C ALA A 31 -1.98 6.05 14.25
N PRO A 32 -2.43 5.30 15.25
CA PRO A 32 -2.94 5.92 16.47
C PRO A 32 -1.85 6.65 17.24
N GLY A 33 -2.26 7.65 18.01
CA GLY A 33 -1.35 8.40 18.85
C GLY A 33 -1.16 9.83 18.38
N PRO A 34 -0.32 10.60 19.07
CA PRO A 34 -0.15 12.03 18.79
C PRO A 34 0.83 12.34 17.68
N TYR A 35 1.40 11.32 17.05
CA TYR A 35 2.43 11.49 16.02
C TYR A 35 1.80 11.47 14.63
N ASP A 36 2.48 12.10 13.67
CA ASP A 36 2.07 12.08 12.27
C ASP A 36 2.65 10.83 11.60
N ASP A 37 2.21 9.65 12.07
CA ASP A 37 2.67 8.36 11.55
C ASP A 37 1.60 7.74 10.68
N TRP A 38 2.03 7.08 9.60
CA TRP A 38 1.10 6.55 8.60
C TRP A 38 1.48 5.14 8.21
N LEU A 39 0.46 4.28 8.14
CA LEU A 39 0.61 2.94 7.58
C LEU A 39 0.49 3.04 6.07
N ILE A 40 1.51 2.54 5.39
CA ILE A 40 1.54 2.52 3.93
C ILE A 40 1.83 1.11 3.43
N CYS A 41 1.47 0.83 2.19
CA CYS A 41 1.91 -0.38 1.50
C CYS A 41 2.48 -0.01 0.14
N MET A 42 3.32 -0.91 -0.39
CA MET A 42 3.99 -0.68 -1.67
C MET A 42 3.05 -0.83 -2.84
N VAL A 43 3.24 0.00 -3.84
CA VAL A 43 2.62 -0.13 -5.17
C VAL A 43 3.74 -0.40 -6.17
N SER A 44 3.59 -1.46 -6.96
CA SER A 44 4.66 -1.92 -7.85
C SER A 44 4.12 -2.16 -9.26
N SER A 45 4.92 -1.82 -10.27
CA SER A 45 4.60 -2.17 -11.65
C SER A 45 5.08 -3.58 -12.02
N GLN A 46 5.68 -4.31 -11.09
CA GLN A 46 6.13 -5.69 -11.30
C GLN A 46 4.94 -6.62 -11.08
N LEU A 47 4.18 -6.87 -12.15
CA LEU A 47 2.89 -7.56 -12.04
C LEU A 47 3.01 -9.00 -11.56
N HIS A 48 4.17 -9.63 -11.81
CA HIS A 48 4.40 -11.01 -11.35
C HIS A 48 4.43 -11.13 -9.83
N GLN A 49 4.54 -10.02 -9.12
CA GLN A 49 4.54 -10.03 -7.65
C GLN A 49 3.14 -10.09 -7.06
N GLN A 50 2.10 -9.99 -7.88
CA GLN A 50 0.73 -10.00 -7.39
C GLN A 50 0.37 -11.33 -6.74
N ILE A 51 -0.24 -11.26 -5.56
CA ILE A 51 -0.87 -12.40 -4.93
C ILE A 51 -2.35 -12.32 -5.28
N GLU A 52 -2.80 -13.22 -6.16
CA GLU A 52 -4.18 -13.20 -6.61
C GLU A 52 -5.14 -13.45 -5.46
N GLY A 53 -6.26 -12.74 -5.47
CA GLY A 53 -7.26 -12.84 -4.42
C GLY A 53 -6.91 -12.05 -3.17
N PHE A 54 -5.70 -11.52 -3.08
CA PHE A 54 -5.26 -10.71 -1.94
C PHE A 54 -4.90 -9.29 -2.37
N ASP A 55 -3.95 -9.16 -3.29
CA ASP A 55 -3.50 -7.85 -3.75
C ASP A 55 -4.53 -7.23 -4.70
N GLU A 56 -4.48 -5.91 -4.82
CA GLU A 56 -5.31 -5.17 -5.79
C GLU A 56 -4.49 -4.86 -7.02
N LEU A 57 -5.10 -5.10 -8.18
CA LEU A 57 -4.49 -4.71 -9.46
C LEU A 57 -5.18 -3.45 -9.96
N ILE A 58 -4.40 -2.42 -10.25
CA ILE A 58 -4.90 -1.17 -10.83
C ILE A 58 -4.51 -1.17 -12.30
N GLU A 59 -5.48 -1.41 -13.16
CA GLU A 59 -5.24 -1.51 -14.60
C GLU A 59 -5.55 -0.20 -15.29
N GLU A 60 -4.94 0.00 -16.45
CA GLU A 60 -5.06 1.25 -17.18
C GLU A 60 -6.50 1.58 -17.58
N GLY A 61 -7.34 0.55 -17.73
CA GLY A 61 -8.76 0.75 -18.03
C GLY A 61 -9.66 0.99 -16.83
N ASP A 62 -9.13 0.93 -15.62
CA ASP A 62 -9.93 1.07 -14.42
C ASP A 62 -10.34 2.53 -14.20
N SER A 63 -11.52 2.72 -13.57
CA SER A 63 -12.08 4.05 -13.38
C SER A 63 -11.21 4.95 -12.52
N ASP A 64 -10.39 4.38 -11.65
CA ASP A 64 -9.51 5.17 -10.78
C ASP A 64 -8.06 5.23 -11.26
N PHE A 65 -7.77 4.65 -12.43
CA PHE A 65 -6.38 4.62 -12.89
C PHE A 65 -5.82 6.02 -13.09
N GLN A 66 -6.55 6.86 -13.81
CA GLN A 66 -6.05 8.19 -14.14
C GLN A 66 -5.87 9.04 -12.91
N LYS A 67 -6.83 9.02 -11.98
CA LYS A 67 -6.73 9.83 -10.78
C LYS A 67 -5.73 9.27 -9.76
N SER A 68 -5.29 8.02 -9.93
CA SER A 68 -4.26 7.44 -9.07
C SER A 68 -2.90 8.05 -9.29
N GLY A 69 -2.68 8.67 -10.44
CA GLY A 69 -1.39 9.23 -10.81
C GLY A 69 -0.37 8.21 -11.26
N LEU A 70 -0.74 6.93 -11.30
CA LEU A 70 0.14 5.89 -11.77
C LEU A 70 0.28 5.96 -13.29
N LYS A 71 1.44 5.54 -13.81
CA LYS A 71 1.74 5.66 -15.23
C LYS A 71 1.48 4.37 -15.99
N LYS A 72 1.37 3.25 -15.30
CA LYS A 72 1.09 1.95 -15.91
C LYS A 72 0.40 1.06 -14.90
N THR A 73 -0.17 -0.04 -15.41
CA THR A 73 -0.81 -1.05 -14.58
C THR A 73 0.11 -1.42 -13.43
N SER A 74 -0.43 -1.43 -12.22
CA SER A 74 0.35 -1.62 -11.01
C SER A 74 -0.38 -2.51 -10.02
N VAL A 75 0.38 -3.12 -9.14
CA VAL A 75 -0.12 -3.97 -8.07
C VAL A 75 0.01 -3.22 -6.76
N VAL A 76 -1.09 -3.13 -6.02
CA VAL A 76 -1.06 -2.69 -4.62
C VAL A 76 -0.71 -3.92 -3.79
N ARG A 77 0.50 -3.95 -3.27
CA ARG A 77 1.02 -5.11 -2.54
C ARG A 77 0.67 -4.95 -1.06
N ILE A 78 -0.49 -5.47 -0.70
CA ILE A 78 -1.14 -5.18 0.59
C ILE A 78 -0.29 -5.66 1.78
N SER A 79 0.47 -6.75 1.62
CA SER A 79 1.30 -7.26 2.72
C SER A 79 2.67 -6.59 2.82
N ARG A 80 3.02 -5.70 1.89
CA ARG A 80 4.29 -4.98 1.95
C ARG A 80 4.08 -3.65 2.66
N LEU A 81 4.13 -3.70 3.97
CA LEU A 81 3.72 -2.61 4.85
C LEU A 81 4.90 -1.91 5.49
N ALA A 82 4.70 -0.63 5.79
CA ALA A 82 5.61 0.12 6.64
C ALA A 82 4.79 1.16 7.40
N VAL A 83 5.24 1.50 8.60
CA VAL A 83 4.73 2.67 9.32
C VAL A 83 5.83 3.71 9.28
N VAL A 84 5.49 4.88 8.75
CA VAL A 84 6.47 5.93 8.51
C VAL A 84 5.97 7.27 9.04
N GLU A 85 6.91 8.14 9.37
CA GLU A 85 6.55 9.51 9.70
C GLU A 85 6.08 10.22 8.43
N GLY A 86 5.07 11.07 8.57
CA GLY A 86 4.45 11.72 7.42
C GLY A 86 5.40 12.59 6.61
N ASP A 87 6.42 13.15 7.23
CA ASP A 87 7.36 14.01 6.52
C ASP A 87 8.34 13.26 5.62
N VAL A 88 8.44 11.93 5.73
CA VAL A 88 9.25 11.16 4.76
C VAL A 88 8.47 10.86 3.48
N LEU A 89 7.20 11.17 3.43
CA LEU A 89 6.39 11.03 2.22
C LEU A 89 6.63 12.24 1.33
N GLU A 90 7.15 12.01 0.13
CA GLU A 90 7.69 13.08 -0.70
C GLU A 90 6.69 13.67 -1.68
N GLY A 91 5.42 13.40 -1.50
CA GLY A 91 4.38 14.02 -2.31
C GLY A 91 3.27 13.06 -2.61
N ARG A 92 2.16 13.64 -3.01
CA ARG A 92 0.98 12.89 -3.43
C ARG A 92 0.87 12.97 -4.94
N ILE A 93 0.69 11.83 -5.59
CA ILE A 93 0.50 11.80 -7.04
C ILE A 93 -0.95 11.54 -7.43
N GLY A 94 -1.78 11.08 -6.51
CA GLY A 94 -3.18 10.84 -6.81
C GLY A 94 -3.89 10.10 -5.70
N ARG A 95 -4.97 9.42 -6.06
CA ARG A 95 -5.75 8.63 -5.12
C ARG A 95 -6.50 7.52 -5.84
N ILE A 96 -6.89 6.50 -5.10
CA ILE A 96 -7.73 5.42 -5.62
C ILE A 96 -9.19 5.65 -5.20
N ASN A 97 -10.11 4.90 -5.80
CA ASN A 97 -11.52 4.95 -5.44
C ASN A 97 -11.76 4.39 -4.04
N SER A 98 -12.83 4.88 -3.42
CA SER A 98 -13.17 4.47 -2.05
C SER A 98 -13.49 2.98 -1.94
N ASP A 99 -14.13 2.41 -2.96
CA ASP A 99 -14.44 0.98 -2.94
C ASP A 99 -13.18 0.12 -3.01
N ARG A 100 -12.20 0.51 -3.82
CA ARG A 100 -10.90 -0.17 -3.84
C ARG A 100 -10.19 -0.01 -2.51
N MET A 101 -10.26 1.16 -1.92
CA MET A 101 -9.64 1.40 -0.62
C MET A 101 -10.28 0.54 0.46
N GLN A 102 -11.60 0.42 0.46
CA GLN A 102 -12.31 -0.43 1.41
C GLN A 102 -11.93 -1.89 1.26
N ARG A 103 -11.81 -2.38 0.02
CA ARG A 103 -11.35 -3.76 -0.20
C ARG A 103 -9.94 -3.97 0.32
N THR A 104 -9.07 -3.01 0.08
CA THR A 104 -7.69 -3.08 0.55
C THR A 104 -7.64 -3.16 2.07
N GLN A 105 -8.37 -2.28 2.75
CA GLN A 105 -8.41 -2.26 4.21
C GLN A 105 -9.00 -3.54 4.76
N ARG A 106 -10.06 -4.06 4.14
CA ARG A 106 -10.69 -5.29 4.59
C ARG A 106 -9.76 -6.49 4.44
N ARG A 107 -9.10 -6.60 3.30
CA ARG A 107 -8.16 -7.71 3.08
C ARG A 107 -7.00 -7.67 4.05
N LEU A 108 -6.51 -6.48 4.34
CA LEU A 108 -5.43 -6.31 5.32
C LEU A 108 -5.91 -6.71 6.71
N ALA A 109 -7.08 -6.25 7.13
CA ALA A 109 -7.62 -6.57 8.43
C ALA A 109 -7.89 -8.07 8.57
N ASP A 110 -8.47 -8.67 7.54
CA ASP A 110 -8.74 -10.11 7.55
C ASP A 110 -7.47 -10.93 7.63
N TRP A 111 -6.45 -10.54 6.89
CA TRP A 111 -5.17 -11.22 6.91
C TRP A 111 -4.52 -11.14 8.29
N ILE A 112 -4.47 -9.96 8.87
CA ILE A 112 -3.83 -9.77 10.17
C ILE A 112 -4.57 -10.51 11.26
N GLY A 113 -5.90 -10.50 11.19
CA GLY A 113 -6.73 -11.14 12.21
C GLY A 113 -6.91 -12.64 12.04
N ARG A 114 -6.42 -13.21 10.93
CA ARG A 114 -6.64 -14.62 10.63
C ARG A 114 -5.68 -15.51 11.40
N SER A 115 -6.22 -16.49 12.12
CA SER A 115 -5.41 -17.48 12.80
C SER A 115 -4.94 -18.54 11.80
N GLN A 116 -3.70 -18.97 11.94
CA GLN A 116 -3.21 -20.14 11.22
C GLN A 116 -3.56 -21.35 12.05
N SER A 117 -4.45 -22.20 11.54
CA SER A 117 -5.00 -23.31 12.31
C SER A 117 -3.92 -24.22 12.87
N GLY A 118 -2.92 -24.57 12.08
CA GLY A 118 -1.84 -25.42 12.55
C GLY A 118 -1.03 -24.80 13.66
N ALA A 119 -0.74 -23.51 13.58
CA ALA A 119 0.01 -22.81 14.60
C ALA A 119 -0.79 -22.70 15.89
N ALA A 120 -2.09 -22.43 15.78
CA ALA A 120 -2.96 -22.29 16.95
C ALA A 120 -3.03 -23.61 17.74
N GLU A 121 -3.05 -24.72 17.05
CA GLU A 121 -3.18 -26.02 17.69
C GLU A 121 -1.87 -26.50 18.31
N SER A 122 -0.77 -26.07 17.78
CA SER A 122 0.53 -26.52 18.29
C SER A 122 1.03 -25.70 19.46
N ALA A 123 0.36 -24.65 19.79
CA ALA A 123 0.74 -23.75 20.88
C ALA A 123 0.50 -24.36 22.29
#